data_c9c9ed47f243f91fd2915ed3cb130d06
#
_entry.id   c9c9ed47f243f91fd2915ed3cb130d06
#
_cell.length_a   1.000
_cell.length_b   1.000
_cell.length_c   1.000
_cell.angle_alpha   90.00
_cell.angle_beta   90.00
_cell.angle_gamma   90.00
#
_symmetry.space_group_name_H-M   'P 1'
#
loop_
_entity.id
_entity.type
_entity.pdbx_description
1 polymer ?
#
loop_
_entity_poly.entity_id
_entity_poly.type
_entity_poly.pdbx_seq_one_letter_code
_entity_poly.pdbx_strand_id
1 'polypeptide(L)'
;MRLSFLKVSSLKIIFASLCIISISSSFVFAEKADRDKPIELESDTMTSDDSKNTSVYSGNVILTQGTLLIKADELTIREDNQGFQHSTSVGNPTTFKQKQEGKNEYIEGSAQRIEYDGRMDKVHLYSKAWVKKGGDVVQGDYIMYDANAEFSKAMSGNTKNKAGETVPGGRTRAIIQPKKKIQE
;
A
#
# COMPACT_ATOMS: atom_id res chain seq x y z
N MET A 1 -61.87 60.36 20.87
CA MET A 1 -60.98 59.28 21.30
C MET A 1 -60.21 58.81 20.10
N ARG A 2 -58.91 59.08 20.07
CA ARG A 2 -58.09 59.00 18.87
C ARG A 2 -57.45 57.56 18.76
N LEU A 3 -57.73 56.89 17.68
CA LEU A 3 -57.02 55.74 17.28
C LEU A 3 -55.77 56.16 16.55
N SER A 4 -54.61 55.82 17.06
CA SER A 4 -53.32 55.98 16.43
C SER A 4 -52.93 54.72 15.64
N PHE A 5 -52.79 54.86 14.33
CA PHE A 5 -52.33 53.81 13.43
C PHE A 5 -50.81 53.65 13.59
N LEU A 6 -50.40 52.45 13.99
CA LEU A 6 -48.99 52.07 13.94
C LEU A 6 -48.64 51.61 12.51
N LYS A 7 -47.69 52.34 11.91
CA LYS A 7 -47.05 51.95 10.64
C LYS A 7 -46.18 50.71 10.85
N VAL A 8 -46.56 49.62 10.21
CA VAL A 8 -45.68 48.46 10.10
C VAL A 8 -44.68 48.72 8.99
N SER A 9 -43.42 48.92 9.42
CA SER A 9 -42.28 49.08 8.51
C SER A 9 -41.88 47.70 7.93
N SER A 10 -41.87 47.62 6.60
CA SER A 10 -41.48 46.42 5.83
C SER A 10 -40.02 46.07 6.10
N LEU A 11 -39.78 45.07 6.94
CA LEU A 11 -38.46 44.47 7.13
C LEU A 11 -38.17 43.52 5.96
N LYS A 12 -37.34 43.97 5.01
CA LYS A 12 -36.86 43.14 3.92
C LYS A 12 -35.91 42.10 4.51
N ILE A 13 -36.38 40.86 4.59
CA ILE A 13 -35.57 39.72 4.94
C ILE A 13 -34.73 39.38 3.71
N ILE A 14 -33.49 39.79 3.72
CA ILE A 14 -32.46 39.35 2.75
C ILE A 14 -32.10 37.93 3.15
N PHE A 15 -32.60 36.94 2.44
CA PHE A 15 -32.12 35.58 2.50
C PHE A 15 -30.73 35.55 1.83
N ALA A 16 -29.71 35.74 2.65
CA ALA A 16 -28.34 35.40 2.22
C ALA A 16 -28.25 33.87 2.19
N SER A 17 -28.42 33.31 0.98
CA SER A 17 -28.16 31.91 0.67
C SER A 17 -26.66 31.67 0.84
N LEU A 18 -26.26 31.23 2.04
CA LEU A 18 -24.91 30.77 2.32
C LEU A 18 -24.75 29.41 1.62
N CYS A 19 -24.27 29.43 0.39
CA CYS A 19 -23.79 28.24 -0.30
C CYS A 19 -22.56 27.71 0.48
N ILE A 20 -22.81 26.79 1.42
CA ILE A 20 -21.77 25.98 2.04
C ILE A 20 -21.32 25.00 0.94
N ILE A 21 -20.26 25.38 0.24
CA ILE A 21 -19.51 24.45 -0.61
C ILE A 21 -18.83 23.49 0.36
N SER A 22 -19.49 22.35 0.60
CA SER A 22 -18.89 21.20 1.26
C SER A 22 -17.80 20.70 0.34
N ILE A 23 -16.58 21.16 0.56
CA ILE A 23 -15.37 20.53 -0.01
C ILE A 23 -15.29 19.17 0.68
N SER A 24 -15.92 18.18 0.08
CA SER A 24 -15.72 16.77 0.44
C SER A 24 -14.26 16.47 0.15
N SER A 25 -13.43 16.59 1.16
CA SER A 25 -12.08 16.05 1.15
C SER A 25 -12.24 14.54 1.00
N SER A 26 -12.19 14.06 -0.23
CA SER A 26 -12.06 12.63 -0.50
C SER A 26 -10.71 12.22 0.04
N PHE A 27 -10.71 11.69 1.27
CA PHE A 27 -9.55 11.00 1.80
C PHE A 27 -9.26 9.84 0.86
N VAL A 28 -8.16 9.94 0.15
CA VAL A 28 -7.69 8.91 -0.77
C VAL A 28 -7.17 7.75 0.08
N PHE A 29 -8.00 6.73 0.26
CA PHE A 29 -7.62 5.47 0.88
C PHE A 29 -7.33 4.45 -0.21
N ALA A 30 -6.07 4.39 -0.64
CA ALA A 30 -5.64 3.59 -1.79
C ALA A 30 -5.82 2.08 -1.64
N GLU A 31 -5.85 1.54 -0.43
CA GLU A 31 -5.82 0.10 -0.19
C GLU A 31 -7.11 -0.49 0.36
N LYS A 32 -8.04 0.32 0.86
CA LYS A 32 -9.24 -0.19 1.52
C LYS A 32 -10.18 -0.92 0.57
N ALA A 33 -10.30 -0.47 -0.67
CA ALA A 33 -11.20 -1.10 -1.64
C ALA A 33 -10.80 -2.53 -2.03
N ASP A 34 -9.50 -2.83 -2.07
CA ASP A 34 -9.01 -4.18 -2.36
C ASP A 34 -9.13 -5.11 -1.14
N ARG A 35 -8.94 -4.60 0.07
CA ARG A 35 -9.01 -5.39 1.31
C ARG A 35 -10.38 -6.01 1.58
N ASP A 36 -11.44 -5.38 1.08
CA ASP A 36 -12.81 -5.89 1.21
C ASP A 36 -13.16 -6.93 0.12
N LYS A 37 -12.22 -7.22 -0.80
CA LYS A 37 -12.42 -8.22 -1.84
C LYS A 37 -12.02 -9.61 -1.35
N PRO A 38 -12.66 -10.66 -1.87
CA PRO A 38 -12.21 -12.03 -1.61
C PRO A 38 -10.75 -12.21 -1.99
N ILE A 39 -10.03 -13.01 -1.21
CA ILE A 39 -8.70 -13.49 -1.56
C ILE A 39 -8.90 -14.80 -2.35
N GLU A 40 -8.36 -14.83 -3.56
CA GLU A 40 -8.27 -16.03 -4.39
C GLU A 40 -6.82 -16.49 -4.40
N LEU A 41 -6.59 -17.79 -4.20
CA LEU A 41 -5.27 -18.36 -4.01
C LEU A 41 -5.15 -19.66 -4.80
N GLU A 42 -4.14 -19.75 -5.66
CA GLU A 42 -3.76 -20.91 -6.43
C GLU A 42 -2.35 -21.35 -6.05
N SER A 43 -2.11 -22.66 -5.93
CA SER A 43 -0.80 -23.25 -5.64
C SER A 43 -0.80 -24.74 -5.98
N ASP A 44 0.38 -25.36 -6.10
CA ASP A 44 0.49 -26.80 -6.30
C ASP A 44 0.10 -27.57 -5.03
N THR A 45 0.41 -27.03 -3.84
CA THR A 45 0.07 -27.64 -2.55
C THR A 45 -0.34 -26.58 -1.53
N MET A 46 -1.21 -26.98 -0.59
CA MET A 46 -1.62 -26.18 0.56
C MET A 46 -1.57 -27.02 1.84
N THR A 47 -1.08 -26.43 2.91
CA THR A 47 -1.14 -26.97 4.29
C THR A 47 -1.73 -25.92 5.21
N SER A 48 -2.70 -26.29 6.05
CA SER A 48 -3.27 -25.43 7.09
C SER A 48 -3.02 -26.02 8.46
N ASP A 49 -2.61 -25.18 9.40
CA ASP A 49 -2.47 -25.48 10.82
C ASP A 49 -3.38 -24.53 11.61
N ASP A 50 -4.58 -24.97 11.92
CA ASP A 50 -5.58 -24.18 12.61
C ASP A 50 -5.15 -23.84 14.05
N SER A 51 -4.31 -24.69 14.67
CA SER A 51 -3.79 -24.42 16.03
C SER A 51 -2.85 -23.22 16.07
N LYS A 52 -2.25 -22.87 14.94
CA LYS A 52 -1.35 -21.73 14.75
C LYS A 52 -1.93 -20.62 13.91
N ASN A 53 -3.18 -20.76 13.45
CA ASN A 53 -3.82 -19.87 12.48
C ASN A 53 -2.89 -19.58 11.29
N THR A 54 -2.26 -20.63 10.74
CA THR A 54 -1.25 -20.49 9.68
C THR A 54 -1.57 -21.39 8.51
N SER A 55 -1.52 -20.85 7.32
CA SER A 55 -1.62 -21.58 6.06
C SER A 55 -0.37 -21.36 5.22
N VAL A 56 0.15 -22.42 4.62
CA VAL A 56 1.32 -22.42 3.72
C VAL A 56 0.88 -22.93 2.36
N TYR A 57 1.16 -22.16 1.35
CA TYR A 57 0.92 -22.46 -0.06
C TYR A 57 2.27 -22.60 -0.76
N SER A 58 2.49 -23.66 -1.52
CA SER A 58 3.78 -23.92 -2.14
C SER A 58 3.62 -24.38 -3.58
N GLY A 59 4.52 -23.91 -4.43
CA GLY A 59 4.60 -24.18 -5.86
C GLY A 59 3.66 -23.30 -6.69
N ASN A 60 4.23 -22.52 -7.60
CA ASN A 60 3.51 -21.66 -8.55
C ASN A 60 2.41 -20.80 -7.91
N VAL A 61 2.69 -20.26 -6.73
CA VAL A 61 1.68 -19.55 -5.94
C VAL A 61 1.25 -18.26 -6.63
N ILE A 62 -0.08 -18.10 -6.79
CA ILE A 62 -0.72 -16.88 -7.28
C ILE A 62 -1.79 -16.48 -6.26
N LEU A 63 -1.66 -15.28 -5.68
CA LEU A 63 -2.68 -14.67 -4.84
C LEU A 63 -3.23 -13.45 -5.55
N THR A 64 -4.57 -13.36 -5.60
CA THR A 64 -5.27 -12.16 -6.06
C THR A 64 -6.24 -11.67 -4.99
N GLN A 65 -6.31 -10.34 -4.82
CA GLN A 65 -7.31 -9.68 -3.99
C GLN A 65 -7.63 -8.31 -4.61
N GLY A 66 -8.78 -8.19 -5.26
CA GLY A 66 -9.10 -7.00 -6.05
C GLY A 66 -8.07 -6.76 -7.14
N THR A 67 -7.29 -5.69 -7.04
CA THR A 67 -6.20 -5.36 -7.99
C THR A 67 -4.83 -5.86 -7.55
N LEU A 68 -4.71 -6.35 -6.30
CA LEU A 68 -3.49 -6.95 -5.79
C LEU A 68 -3.25 -8.31 -6.46
N LEU A 69 -2.04 -8.49 -6.96
CA LEU A 69 -1.53 -9.74 -7.50
C LEU A 69 -0.17 -10.02 -6.86
N ILE A 70 -0.02 -11.20 -6.24
CA ILE A 70 1.25 -11.70 -5.74
C ILE A 70 1.58 -13.00 -6.47
N LYS A 71 2.85 -13.16 -6.87
CA LYS A 71 3.39 -14.41 -7.42
C LYS A 71 4.62 -14.81 -6.61
N ALA A 72 4.69 -16.09 -6.22
CA ALA A 72 5.74 -16.61 -5.35
C ALA A 72 5.98 -18.11 -5.61
N ASP A 73 7.08 -18.63 -5.09
CA ASP A 73 7.31 -20.07 -4.99
C ASP A 73 6.64 -20.62 -3.73
N GLU A 74 6.59 -19.79 -2.66
CA GLU A 74 5.91 -20.12 -1.42
C GLU A 74 5.27 -18.86 -0.82
N LEU A 75 4.08 -19.02 -0.24
CA LEU A 75 3.37 -17.99 0.51
C LEU A 75 2.86 -18.56 1.82
N THR A 76 3.28 -17.97 2.92
CA THR A 76 2.75 -18.24 4.27
C THR A 76 1.82 -17.10 4.66
N ILE A 77 0.60 -17.42 5.08
CA ILE A 77 -0.35 -16.49 5.67
C ILE A 77 -0.60 -16.88 7.11
N ARG A 78 -0.53 -15.95 8.02
CA ARG A 78 -0.80 -16.13 9.43
C ARG A 78 -1.73 -15.03 9.94
N GLU A 79 -2.75 -15.42 10.68
CA GLU A 79 -3.60 -14.49 11.42
C GLU A 79 -3.15 -14.49 12.91
N ASP A 80 -2.97 -13.31 13.46
CA ASP A 80 -2.64 -13.18 14.87
C ASP A 80 -3.90 -13.22 15.77
N ASN A 81 -3.70 -13.27 17.08
CA ASN A 81 -4.80 -13.36 18.06
C ASN A 81 -5.73 -12.12 18.09
N GLN A 82 -5.41 -11.07 17.33
CA GLN A 82 -6.22 -9.87 17.19
C GLN A 82 -6.89 -9.77 15.82
N GLY A 83 -6.75 -10.81 14.99
CA GLY A 83 -7.34 -10.87 13.64
C GLY A 83 -6.55 -10.12 12.56
N PHE A 84 -5.30 -9.70 12.86
CA PHE A 84 -4.45 -9.09 11.84
C PHE A 84 -3.73 -10.16 11.02
N GLN A 85 -3.81 -10.01 9.71
CA GLN A 85 -3.12 -10.91 8.81
C GLN A 85 -1.67 -10.46 8.58
N HIS A 86 -0.79 -11.44 8.61
CA HIS A 86 0.62 -11.29 8.25
C HIS A 86 0.91 -12.27 7.13
N SER A 87 1.66 -11.85 6.14
CA SER A 87 2.07 -12.77 5.08
C SER A 87 3.57 -12.68 4.79
N THR A 88 4.13 -13.81 4.40
CA THR A 88 5.50 -13.92 3.92
C THR A 88 5.49 -14.65 2.60
N SER A 89 5.93 -14.00 1.53
CA SER A 89 6.14 -14.62 0.23
C SER A 89 7.64 -14.77 -0.06
N VAL A 90 8.02 -15.93 -0.60
CA VAL A 90 9.39 -16.26 -0.98
C VAL A 90 9.38 -16.72 -2.44
N GLY A 91 10.40 -16.32 -3.18
CA GLY A 91 10.53 -16.73 -4.58
C GLY A 91 11.85 -16.29 -5.18
N ASN A 92 12.10 -16.70 -6.43
CA ASN A 92 13.31 -16.33 -7.15
C ASN A 92 13.00 -15.66 -8.50
N PRO A 93 12.39 -14.46 -8.48
CA PRO A 93 11.93 -13.69 -7.33
C PRO A 93 10.43 -13.91 -6.98
N THR A 94 10.02 -13.48 -5.80
CA THR A 94 8.61 -13.16 -5.53
C THR A 94 8.30 -11.75 -6.01
N THR A 95 7.07 -11.52 -6.48
CA THR A 95 6.62 -10.24 -7.06
C THR A 95 5.26 -9.84 -6.53
N PHE A 96 5.00 -8.55 -6.47
CA PHE A 96 3.65 -8.02 -6.26
C PHE A 96 3.34 -6.90 -7.24
N LYS A 97 2.05 -6.72 -7.50
CA LYS A 97 1.49 -5.61 -8.28
C LYS A 97 0.14 -5.23 -7.72
N GLN A 98 -0.11 -3.92 -7.56
CA GLN A 98 -1.39 -3.39 -7.09
C GLN A 98 -1.68 -2.05 -7.73
N LYS A 99 -2.94 -1.78 -8.05
CA LYS A 99 -3.36 -0.49 -8.57
C LYS A 99 -3.42 0.53 -7.44
N GLN A 100 -2.94 1.74 -7.70
CA GLN A 100 -3.10 2.85 -6.76
C GLN A 100 -4.52 3.41 -6.85
N GLU A 101 -5.15 3.61 -5.70
CA GLU A 101 -6.49 4.18 -5.66
C GLU A 101 -6.51 5.60 -6.22
N GLY A 102 -7.61 5.93 -6.92
CA GLY A 102 -7.79 7.24 -7.54
C GLY A 102 -6.83 7.54 -8.68
N LYS A 103 -5.93 6.60 -9.06
CA LYS A 103 -4.97 6.76 -10.14
C LYS A 103 -5.02 5.58 -11.11
N ASN A 104 -4.74 5.82 -12.37
CA ASN A 104 -4.55 4.75 -13.34
C ASN A 104 -3.08 4.29 -13.40
N GLU A 105 -2.48 4.12 -12.23
CA GLU A 105 -1.10 3.74 -12.05
C GLU A 105 -1.00 2.54 -11.12
N TYR A 106 0.09 1.77 -11.27
CA TYR A 106 0.37 0.61 -10.43
C TYR A 106 1.60 0.86 -9.57
N ILE A 107 1.59 0.27 -8.37
CA ILE A 107 2.78 -0.03 -7.61
C ILE A 107 3.15 -1.49 -7.88
N GLU A 108 4.41 -1.73 -8.19
CA GLU A 108 4.95 -3.04 -8.50
C GLU A 108 6.25 -3.22 -7.73
N GLY A 109 6.52 -4.44 -7.28
CA GLY A 109 7.78 -4.71 -6.61
C GLY A 109 8.19 -6.18 -6.69
N SER A 110 9.45 -6.41 -6.39
CA SER A 110 10.05 -7.73 -6.40
C SER A 110 11.17 -7.81 -5.38
N ALA A 111 11.35 -9.01 -4.83
CA ALA A 111 12.44 -9.37 -3.93
C ALA A 111 12.60 -10.89 -3.89
N GLN A 112 13.57 -11.41 -3.16
CA GLN A 112 13.62 -12.84 -2.85
C GLN A 112 12.66 -13.21 -1.73
N ARG A 113 12.34 -12.27 -0.84
CA ARG A 113 11.34 -12.41 0.22
C ARG A 113 10.62 -11.09 0.42
N ILE A 114 9.30 -11.17 0.53
CA ILE A 114 8.43 -10.03 0.85
C ILE A 114 7.59 -10.41 2.08
N GLU A 115 7.58 -9.54 3.07
CA GLU A 115 6.77 -9.67 4.27
C GLU A 115 5.77 -8.52 4.36
N TYR A 116 4.52 -8.84 4.67
CA TYR A 116 3.49 -7.89 5.00
C TYR A 116 3.09 -8.02 6.47
N ASP A 117 3.14 -6.92 7.19
CA ASP A 117 2.65 -6.78 8.56
C ASP A 117 1.31 -6.06 8.55
N GLY A 118 0.22 -6.80 8.69
CA GLY A 118 -1.14 -6.25 8.65
C GLY A 118 -1.50 -5.39 9.86
N ARG A 119 -0.79 -5.52 10.99
CA ARG A 119 -1.00 -4.69 12.17
C ARG A 119 -0.41 -3.29 11.99
N MET A 120 0.79 -3.23 11.42
CA MET A 120 1.52 -1.97 11.19
C MET A 120 1.29 -1.40 9.81
N ASP A 121 0.66 -2.15 8.92
CA ASP A 121 0.45 -1.82 7.51
C ASP A 121 1.75 -1.53 6.77
N LYS A 122 2.72 -2.43 6.96
CA LYS A 122 4.07 -2.32 6.41
C LYS A 122 4.42 -3.48 5.51
N VAL A 123 5.11 -3.15 4.44
CA VAL A 123 5.70 -4.12 3.51
C VAL A 123 7.21 -4.04 3.60
N HIS A 124 7.85 -5.19 3.78
CA HIS A 124 9.29 -5.35 3.83
C HIS A 124 9.75 -6.25 2.69
N LEU A 125 10.65 -5.75 1.87
CA LEU A 125 11.25 -6.47 0.75
C LEU A 125 12.71 -6.74 1.06
N TYR A 126 13.13 -7.99 0.95
CA TYR A 126 14.47 -8.44 1.29
C TYR A 126 15.17 -9.10 0.10
N SER A 127 16.42 -8.74 -0.10
CA SER A 127 17.36 -9.27 -1.11
C SER A 127 16.92 -8.99 -2.53
N LYS A 128 17.79 -8.26 -3.25
CA LYS A 128 17.54 -7.81 -4.63
C LYS A 128 16.20 -7.09 -4.81
N ALA A 129 15.84 -6.31 -3.79
CA ALA A 129 14.55 -5.63 -3.74
C ALA A 129 14.48 -4.48 -4.74
N TRP A 130 13.34 -4.33 -5.39
CA TRP A 130 12.98 -3.12 -6.11
C TRP A 130 11.49 -2.84 -5.99
N VAL A 131 11.15 -1.56 -6.03
CA VAL A 131 9.76 -1.06 -6.06
C VAL A 131 9.67 0.00 -7.14
N LYS A 132 8.63 -0.09 -7.96
CA LYS A 132 8.26 0.89 -8.97
C LYS A 132 6.89 1.46 -8.64
N LYS A 133 6.78 2.78 -8.66
CA LYS A 133 5.54 3.52 -8.46
C LYS A 133 5.41 4.57 -9.57
N GLY A 134 4.42 4.39 -10.46
CA GLY A 134 4.36 5.19 -11.68
C GLY A 134 5.64 5.02 -12.51
N GLY A 135 6.37 6.11 -12.73
CA GLY A 135 7.67 6.09 -13.42
C GLY A 135 8.90 5.98 -12.52
N ASP A 136 8.71 6.12 -11.20
CA ASP A 136 9.79 6.11 -10.23
C ASP A 136 10.17 4.69 -9.84
N VAL A 137 11.48 4.41 -9.69
CA VAL A 137 12.00 3.10 -9.30
C VAL A 137 13.01 3.26 -8.19
N VAL A 138 12.88 2.44 -7.14
CA VAL A 138 13.86 2.33 -6.04
C VAL A 138 14.37 0.90 -5.99
N GLN A 139 15.67 0.73 -5.80
CA GLN A 139 16.35 -0.56 -5.71
C GLN A 139 17.29 -0.60 -4.51
N GLY A 140 17.42 -1.78 -3.89
CA GLY A 140 18.31 -2.01 -2.75
C GLY A 140 18.28 -3.48 -2.30
N ASP A 141 19.03 -3.80 -1.26
CA ASP A 141 18.95 -5.14 -0.65
C ASP A 141 17.80 -5.26 0.33
N TYR A 142 17.33 -4.13 0.81
CA TYR A 142 16.15 -4.03 1.67
C TYR A 142 15.36 -2.77 1.33
N ILE A 143 14.05 -2.92 1.20
CA ILE A 143 13.11 -1.80 1.05
C ILE A 143 11.98 -2.02 2.05
N MET A 144 11.62 -0.98 2.79
CA MET A 144 10.44 -0.94 3.64
C MET A 144 9.52 0.17 3.16
N TYR A 145 8.24 -0.14 3.06
CA TYR A 145 7.18 0.81 2.80
C TYR A 145 6.18 0.77 3.96
N ASP A 146 5.86 1.92 4.50
CA ASP A 146 4.85 2.14 5.54
C ASP A 146 3.67 2.86 4.89
N ALA A 147 2.55 2.15 4.74
CA ALA A 147 1.37 2.67 4.05
C ALA A 147 0.70 3.78 4.88
N ASN A 148 0.72 3.68 6.21
CA ASN A 148 0.09 4.69 7.09
C ASN A 148 0.86 6.01 7.12
N ALA A 149 2.20 5.94 7.04
CA ALA A 149 3.07 7.11 7.06
C ALA A 149 3.40 7.64 5.65
N GLU A 150 2.99 6.95 4.59
CA GLU A 150 3.44 7.18 3.21
C GLU A 150 4.96 7.28 3.10
N PHE A 151 5.65 6.51 3.92
CA PHE A 151 7.09 6.56 4.08
C PHE A 151 7.75 5.32 3.50
N SER A 152 8.84 5.52 2.77
CA SER A 152 9.67 4.42 2.27
C SER A 152 11.13 4.59 2.68
N LYS A 153 11.80 3.47 2.94
CA LYS A 153 13.22 3.39 3.25
C LYS A 153 13.86 2.29 2.44
N ALA A 154 14.96 2.61 1.75
CA ALA A 154 15.77 1.62 1.05
C ALA A 154 17.18 1.60 1.64
N MET A 155 17.75 0.40 1.79
CA MET A 155 19.11 0.18 2.29
C MET A 155 19.82 -0.85 1.41
N SER A 156 21.13 -0.70 1.31
CA SER A 156 22.01 -1.76 0.82
C SER A 156 22.63 -2.50 1.99
N GLY A 157 22.66 -3.82 1.89
CA GLY A 157 23.31 -4.67 2.89
C GLY A 157 24.82 -4.59 2.82
N ASN A 158 25.47 -4.99 3.90
CA ASN A 158 26.91 -5.27 3.87
C ASN A 158 27.13 -6.69 3.36
N THR A 159 28.06 -6.87 2.46
CA THR A 159 28.51 -8.18 1.95
C THR A 159 29.81 -8.59 2.62
N LYS A 160 30.04 -9.89 2.78
CA LYS A 160 31.37 -10.40 3.15
C LYS A 160 32.16 -10.69 1.87
N ASN A 161 33.40 -10.17 1.80
CA ASN A 161 34.31 -10.54 0.72
C ASN A 161 34.83 -11.98 0.92
N LYS A 162 35.62 -12.47 -0.03
CA LYS A 162 36.23 -13.82 0.02
C LYS A 162 37.13 -14.04 1.25
N ALA A 163 37.63 -12.97 1.87
CA ALA A 163 38.43 -13.03 3.11
C ALA A 163 37.56 -13.00 4.38
N GLY A 164 36.23 -12.94 4.26
CA GLY A 164 35.30 -12.89 5.40
C GLY A 164 35.11 -11.50 6.03
N GLU A 165 35.75 -10.48 5.46
CA GLU A 165 35.60 -9.09 5.90
C GLU A 165 34.29 -8.49 5.44
N THR A 166 33.63 -7.74 6.31
CA THR A 166 32.42 -7.01 5.97
C THR A 166 32.78 -5.81 5.10
N VAL A 167 32.37 -5.87 3.85
CA VAL A 167 32.52 -4.76 2.89
C VAL A 167 31.16 -4.15 2.61
N PRO A 168 31.07 -2.86 2.29
CA PRO A 168 29.82 -2.26 1.86
C PRO A 168 29.25 -3.06 0.70
N GLY A 169 28.00 -3.51 0.83
CA GLY A 169 27.24 -4.19 -0.22
C GLY A 169 26.94 -3.26 -1.39
N GLY A 170 26.00 -3.63 -2.21
CA GLY A 170 25.51 -2.80 -3.31
C GLY A 170 25.09 -1.41 -2.86
N ARG A 171 24.78 -0.55 -3.81
CA ARG A 171 24.28 0.82 -3.54
C ARG A 171 22.76 0.83 -3.72
N THR A 172 22.05 1.57 -2.89
CA THR A 172 20.66 1.92 -3.20
C THR A 172 20.65 2.81 -4.45
N ARG A 173 19.70 2.56 -5.33
CA ARG A 173 19.50 3.33 -6.55
C ARG A 173 18.08 3.82 -6.62
N ALA A 174 17.87 5.08 -6.95
CA ALA A 174 16.57 5.64 -7.27
C ALA A 174 16.60 6.27 -8.67
N ILE A 175 15.55 6.04 -9.45
CA ILE A 175 15.25 6.73 -10.70
C ILE A 175 13.96 7.48 -10.44
N ILE A 176 13.98 8.80 -10.57
CA ILE A 176 12.84 9.68 -10.30
C ILE A 176 12.51 10.41 -11.58
N GLN A 177 11.26 10.31 -12.03
CA GLN A 177 10.81 10.97 -13.23
C GLN A 177 10.50 12.46 -12.97
N PRO A 178 10.80 13.36 -13.93
CA PRO A 178 10.38 14.74 -13.83
C PRO A 178 8.85 14.84 -13.70
N LYS A 179 8.37 15.59 -12.72
CA LYS A 179 6.94 15.88 -12.62
C LYS A 179 6.55 16.78 -13.80
N LYS A 180 5.57 16.35 -14.62
CA LYS A 180 4.98 17.21 -15.64
C LYS A 180 4.35 18.41 -14.91
N LYS A 181 4.81 19.63 -15.23
CA LYS A 181 4.10 20.85 -14.82
C LYS A 181 2.74 20.82 -15.51
N ILE A 182 1.67 20.89 -14.72
CA ILE A 182 0.34 21.18 -15.26
C ILE A 182 0.46 22.63 -15.75
N GLN A 183 0.40 22.86 -17.06
CA GLN A 183 0.21 24.19 -17.61
C GLN A 183 -1.26 24.53 -17.36
N GLU A 184 -1.51 25.51 -16.51
CA GLU A 184 -2.82 26.17 -16.33
C GLU A 184 -3.19 26.93 -17.58
#